data_316dd493f6b7a76a94e1bd5e9d3530fe
#
_entry.id   316dd493f6b7a76a94e1bd5e9d3530fe
#
_cell.length_a   1.000
_cell.length_b   1.000
_cell.length_c   1.000
_cell.angle_alpha   90.00
_cell.angle_beta   90.00
_cell.angle_gamma   90.00
#
_symmetry.space_group_name_H-M   'P 1'
#
loop_
_entity.id
_entity.type
_entity.pdbx_description
1 polymer ?
#
loop_
_entity_poly.entity_id
_entity_poly.type
_entity_poly.pdbx_seq_one_letter_code
_entity_poly.pdbx_strand_id
1 'polypeptide(L)'
;MPRGIIIFGPSGAGKTTLGKLVAQMLGYPYYDIDDYIWRKDTEIPFTVMYTRKEKADRLMEAISQYEHFVMAGSMGSFHAAFDPLFDLAVYLTADTDVRAARVHERELAMFGDRVLPGGDMFEAHQRFMQECASYDKDDYDSPMRKQHLEWVATLPCKVLHLNGEDDLAKNAQIIISSYSACINKQM
;
A
#
# COMPACT_ATOMS: atom_id res chain seq x y z
N MET A 1 3.93 -21.18 8.33
CA MET A 1 3.48 -20.26 7.27
C MET A 1 3.97 -18.87 7.65
N PRO A 2 4.43 -18.04 6.70
CA PRO A 2 4.87 -16.69 6.99
C PRO A 2 3.74 -15.87 7.63
N ARG A 3 4.09 -14.93 8.50
CA ARG A 3 3.16 -14.06 9.21
C ARG A 3 3.66 -12.62 9.17
N GLY A 4 2.77 -11.65 9.13
CA GLY A 4 3.27 -10.28 9.01
C GLY A 4 2.25 -9.17 9.15
N ILE A 5 2.73 -7.99 8.71
CA ILE A 5 2.00 -6.72 8.78
C ILE A 5 1.68 -6.25 7.36
N ILE A 6 0.44 -5.80 7.14
CA ILE A 6 0.04 -5.09 5.92
C ILE A 6 -0.30 -3.63 6.24
N ILE A 7 0.26 -2.69 5.46
CA ILE A 7 -0.06 -1.26 5.52
C ILE A 7 -0.69 -0.86 4.20
N PHE A 8 -1.98 -0.55 4.21
CA PHE A 8 -2.74 -0.21 3.00
C PHE A 8 -3.54 1.08 3.17
N GLY A 9 -4.13 1.56 2.11
CA GLY A 9 -4.87 2.82 2.07
C GLY A 9 -4.62 3.61 0.78
N PRO A 10 -5.16 4.82 0.65
CA PRO A 10 -5.08 5.61 -0.59
C PRO A 10 -3.64 5.96 -1.00
N SER A 11 -3.47 6.29 -2.27
CA SER A 11 -2.21 6.79 -2.81
C SER A 11 -1.82 8.11 -2.12
N GLY A 12 -0.52 8.31 -1.87
CA GLY A 12 -0.01 9.51 -1.18
C GLY A 12 -0.11 9.47 0.35
N ALA A 13 -0.77 8.47 0.97
CA ALA A 13 -0.89 8.38 2.43
C ALA A 13 0.42 8.10 3.18
N GLY A 14 1.50 7.70 2.50
CA GLY A 14 2.81 7.44 3.14
C GLY A 14 3.08 5.97 3.46
N LYS A 15 2.31 5.04 2.92
CA LYS A 15 2.41 3.58 3.17
C LYS A 15 3.82 3.02 2.99
N THR A 16 4.45 3.32 1.86
CA THR A 16 5.80 2.82 1.52
C THR A 16 6.85 3.31 2.52
N THR A 17 6.79 4.59 2.89
CA THR A 17 7.73 5.20 3.85
C THR A 17 7.57 4.58 5.23
N LEU A 18 6.33 4.47 5.71
CA LEU A 18 6.03 3.88 7.01
C LEU A 18 6.36 2.38 7.04
N GLY A 19 6.02 1.65 5.97
CA GLY A 19 6.30 0.21 5.86
C GLY A 19 7.79 -0.10 5.88
N LYS A 20 8.61 0.67 5.16
CA LYS A 20 10.06 0.54 5.17
C LYS A 20 10.65 0.80 6.56
N LEU A 21 10.18 1.84 7.26
CA LEU A 21 10.64 2.14 8.62
C LEU A 21 10.27 1.02 9.60
N VAL A 22 9.02 0.54 9.57
CA VAL A 22 8.58 -0.57 10.42
C VAL A 22 9.38 -1.84 10.15
N ALA A 23 9.58 -2.19 8.87
CA ALA A 23 10.39 -3.35 8.48
C ALA A 23 11.83 -3.24 8.99
N GLN A 24 12.45 -2.07 8.84
CA GLN A 24 13.81 -1.81 9.33
C GLN A 24 13.89 -1.96 10.86
N MET A 25 12.93 -1.39 11.60
CA MET A 25 12.92 -1.45 13.07
C MET A 25 12.69 -2.86 13.61
N LEU A 26 11.93 -3.70 12.87
CA LEU A 26 11.68 -5.11 13.22
C LEU A 26 12.76 -6.07 12.70
N GLY A 27 13.62 -5.64 11.78
CA GLY A 27 14.55 -6.52 11.08
C GLY A 27 13.86 -7.49 10.13
N TYR A 28 12.69 -7.13 9.58
CA TYR A 28 11.90 -7.97 8.68
C TYR A 28 12.07 -7.55 7.22
N PRO A 29 11.93 -8.46 6.26
CA PRO A 29 11.87 -8.10 4.85
C PRO A 29 10.65 -7.21 4.56
N TYR A 30 10.87 -6.22 3.69
CA TYR A 30 9.85 -5.31 3.20
C TYR A 30 9.44 -5.67 1.77
N TYR A 31 8.14 -5.65 1.51
CA TYR A 31 7.55 -5.88 0.18
C TYR A 31 6.65 -4.71 -0.21
N ASP A 32 6.99 -4.05 -1.32
CA ASP A 32 6.07 -3.11 -1.97
C ASP A 32 5.15 -3.90 -2.90
N ILE A 33 3.84 -3.81 -2.67
CA ILE A 33 2.86 -4.57 -3.44
C ILE A 33 2.84 -4.16 -4.91
N ASP A 34 3.14 -2.89 -5.20
CA ASP A 34 3.20 -2.40 -6.58
C ASP A 34 4.28 -3.12 -7.41
N ASP A 35 5.36 -3.62 -6.78
CA ASP A 35 6.39 -4.43 -7.46
C ASP A 35 5.88 -5.77 -7.97
N TYR A 36 4.76 -6.25 -7.44
CA TYR A 36 4.12 -7.52 -7.80
C TYR A 36 2.86 -7.34 -8.66
N ILE A 37 2.34 -6.12 -8.74
CA ILE A 37 1.15 -5.78 -9.55
C ILE A 37 1.55 -5.44 -10.98
N TRP A 38 2.56 -4.59 -11.14
CA TRP A 38 2.90 -3.96 -12.40
C TRP A 38 4.07 -4.67 -13.10
N ARG A 39 3.93 -4.84 -14.40
CA ARG A 39 5.03 -5.31 -15.23
C ARG A 39 6.07 -4.19 -15.37
N LYS A 40 7.36 -4.57 -15.27
CA LYS A 40 8.47 -3.62 -15.36
C LYS A 40 9.12 -3.58 -16.75
N ASP A 41 8.69 -4.49 -17.63
CA ASP A 41 9.17 -4.65 -19.01
C ASP A 41 8.33 -3.88 -20.03
N THR A 42 7.65 -2.81 -19.61
CA THR A 42 6.79 -1.96 -20.43
C THR A 42 7.45 -0.61 -20.71
N GLU A 43 7.23 -0.04 -21.91
CA GLU A 43 7.76 1.27 -22.30
C GLU A 43 7.23 2.40 -21.39
N ILE A 44 5.94 2.34 -21.07
CA ILE A 44 5.30 3.26 -20.15
C ILE A 44 5.05 2.51 -18.82
N PRO A 45 5.66 2.95 -17.71
CA PRO A 45 5.47 2.34 -16.39
C PRO A 45 4.00 2.35 -15.95
N PHE A 46 3.62 1.38 -15.14
CA PHE A 46 2.27 1.26 -14.54
C PHE A 46 1.11 1.15 -15.55
N THR A 47 1.37 0.63 -16.76
CA THR A 47 0.34 0.45 -17.80
C THR A 47 -0.15 -0.98 -17.94
N VAL A 48 0.69 -1.96 -17.65
CA VAL A 48 0.35 -3.39 -17.79
C VAL A 48 0.51 -4.12 -16.46
N MET A 49 -0.54 -4.78 -16.03
CA MET A 49 -0.53 -5.57 -14.81
C MET A 49 -0.27 -7.06 -15.10
N TYR A 50 0.32 -7.74 -14.14
CA TYR A 50 0.26 -9.20 -14.06
C TYR A 50 -1.18 -9.67 -13.87
N THR A 51 -1.50 -10.88 -14.30
CA THR A 51 -2.77 -11.53 -14.00
C THR A 51 -2.95 -11.71 -12.49
N ARG A 52 -4.19 -11.89 -12.03
CA ARG A 52 -4.48 -12.13 -10.61
C ARG A 52 -3.65 -13.29 -10.04
N LYS A 53 -3.53 -14.38 -10.80
CA LYS A 53 -2.76 -15.56 -10.40
C LYS A 53 -1.27 -15.24 -10.31
N GLU A 54 -0.68 -14.61 -11.31
CA GLU A 54 0.73 -14.24 -11.32
C GLU A 54 1.09 -13.31 -10.15
N LYS A 55 0.25 -12.30 -9.85
CA LYS A 55 0.43 -11.43 -8.69
C LYS A 55 0.53 -12.23 -7.39
N ALA A 56 -0.42 -13.14 -7.19
CA ALA A 56 -0.51 -13.95 -5.99
C ALA A 56 0.68 -14.93 -5.88
N ASP A 57 0.99 -15.66 -6.95
CA ASP A 57 2.07 -16.65 -6.96
C ASP A 57 3.43 -15.99 -6.67
N ARG A 58 3.75 -14.91 -7.38
CA ARG A 58 5.01 -14.17 -7.23
C ARG A 58 5.21 -13.61 -5.83
N LEU A 59 4.18 -13.00 -5.25
CA LEU A 59 4.25 -12.45 -3.90
C LEU A 59 4.33 -13.57 -2.86
N MET A 60 3.56 -14.65 -3.02
CA MET A 60 3.61 -15.80 -2.11
C MET A 60 4.98 -16.48 -2.13
N GLU A 61 5.58 -16.67 -3.31
CA GLU A 61 6.94 -17.22 -3.44
C GLU A 61 7.95 -16.35 -2.68
N ALA A 62 7.87 -15.02 -2.83
CA ALA A 62 8.80 -14.10 -2.18
C ALA A 62 8.69 -14.14 -0.65
N ILE A 63 7.48 -14.09 -0.10
CA ILE A 63 7.29 -14.08 1.37
C ILE A 63 7.53 -15.44 2.01
N SER A 64 7.38 -16.55 1.27
CA SER A 64 7.55 -17.91 1.80
C SER A 64 8.97 -18.22 2.24
N GLN A 65 9.93 -17.39 1.87
CA GLN A 65 11.34 -17.53 2.27
C GLN A 65 11.63 -17.02 3.70
N TYR A 66 10.66 -16.38 4.34
CA TYR A 66 10.82 -15.74 5.64
C TYR A 66 9.69 -16.11 6.60
N GLU A 67 9.97 -16.07 7.89
CA GLU A 67 8.94 -16.30 8.92
C GLU A 67 8.05 -15.08 9.13
N HIS A 68 8.62 -13.89 9.00
CA HIS A 68 7.91 -12.63 9.19
C HIS A 68 8.17 -11.68 8.03
N PHE A 69 7.21 -10.77 7.79
CA PHE A 69 7.31 -9.76 6.73
C PHE A 69 6.52 -8.48 7.07
N VAL A 70 6.87 -7.39 6.38
CA VAL A 70 6.07 -6.17 6.30
C VAL A 70 5.76 -5.89 4.84
N MET A 71 4.49 -5.64 4.53
CA MET A 71 4.06 -5.24 3.19
C MET A 71 3.43 -3.86 3.21
N ALA A 72 3.53 -3.13 2.11
CA ALA A 72 2.78 -1.90 1.89
C ALA A 72 2.19 -1.84 0.49
N GLY A 73 0.95 -1.36 0.38
CA GLY A 73 0.22 -1.20 -0.88
C GLY A 73 -1.17 -1.79 -0.83
N SER A 74 -1.90 -1.69 -1.94
CA SER A 74 -3.26 -2.21 -2.07
C SER A 74 -3.26 -3.50 -2.89
N MET A 75 -3.83 -4.57 -2.36
CA MET A 75 -3.83 -5.88 -3.02
C MET A 75 -5.01 -6.06 -4.00
N GLY A 76 -6.04 -5.24 -3.87
CA GLY A 76 -7.21 -5.34 -4.73
C GLY A 76 -7.82 -6.76 -4.70
N SER A 77 -8.09 -7.33 -5.85
CA SER A 77 -8.82 -8.60 -5.98
C SER A 77 -8.04 -9.87 -5.60
N PHE A 78 -6.74 -9.77 -5.25
CA PHE A 78 -5.94 -10.97 -4.94
C PHE A 78 -5.58 -11.14 -3.44
N HIS A 79 -6.10 -10.27 -2.57
CA HIS A 79 -5.80 -10.26 -1.13
C HIS A 79 -6.19 -11.55 -0.38
N ALA A 80 -7.27 -12.22 -0.79
CA ALA A 80 -7.87 -13.32 -0.03
C ALA A 80 -6.91 -14.47 0.32
N ALA A 81 -5.90 -14.73 -0.52
CA ALA A 81 -4.88 -15.74 -0.25
C ALA A 81 -3.88 -15.32 0.86
N PHE A 82 -3.81 -14.01 1.15
CA PHE A 82 -2.87 -13.41 2.10
C PHE A 82 -3.53 -13.01 3.42
N ASP A 83 -4.85 -12.79 3.43
CA ASP A 83 -5.58 -12.35 4.63
C ASP A 83 -5.27 -13.21 5.88
N PRO A 84 -5.18 -14.55 5.79
CA PRO A 84 -4.85 -15.39 6.94
C PRO A 84 -3.40 -15.23 7.44
N LEU A 85 -2.52 -14.61 6.64
CA LEU A 85 -1.11 -14.43 6.96
C LEU A 85 -0.84 -13.13 7.73
N PHE A 86 -1.82 -12.23 7.81
CA PHE A 86 -1.66 -10.98 8.53
C PHE A 86 -1.99 -11.15 10.02
N ASP A 87 -1.06 -10.76 10.88
CA ASP A 87 -1.28 -10.62 12.31
C ASP A 87 -1.77 -9.22 12.67
N LEU A 88 -1.43 -8.24 11.84
CA LEU A 88 -1.83 -6.86 12.00
C LEU A 88 -2.02 -6.20 10.63
N ALA A 89 -3.08 -5.46 10.50
CA ALA A 89 -3.32 -4.58 9.36
C ALA A 89 -3.35 -3.12 9.80
N VAL A 90 -2.88 -2.22 8.93
CA VAL A 90 -2.88 -0.78 9.15
C VAL A 90 -3.57 -0.12 7.97
N TYR A 91 -4.70 0.50 8.21
CA TYR A 91 -5.34 1.38 7.25
C TYR A 91 -4.81 2.80 7.48
N LEU A 92 -3.92 3.24 6.58
CA LEU A 92 -3.24 4.53 6.65
C LEU A 92 -3.93 5.52 5.71
N THR A 93 -4.43 6.63 6.26
CA THR A 93 -5.05 7.73 5.50
C THR A 93 -4.26 9.02 5.70
N ALA A 94 -4.54 10.04 4.92
CA ALA A 94 -4.10 11.41 5.10
C ALA A 94 -5.06 12.32 4.33
N ASP A 95 -5.02 13.61 4.59
CA ASP A 95 -5.83 14.60 3.88
C ASP A 95 -5.63 14.51 2.37
N THR A 96 -6.72 14.74 1.63
CA THR A 96 -6.74 14.60 0.17
C THR A 96 -5.73 15.52 -0.51
N ASP A 97 -5.62 16.78 -0.08
CA ASP A 97 -4.71 17.73 -0.71
C ASP A 97 -3.25 17.36 -0.42
N VAL A 98 -2.96 16.91 0.80
CA VAL A 98 -1.65 16.39 1.19
C VAL A 98 -1.27 15.18 0.36
N ARG A 99 -2.19 14.24 0.18
CA ARG A 99 -1.95 13.03 -0.65
C ARG A 99 -1.71 13.37 -2.10
N ALA A 100 -2.53 14.26 -2.67
CA ALA A 100 -2.41 14.71 -4.06
C ALA A 100 -1.05 15.39 -4.30
N ALA A 101 -0.64 16.32 -3.42
CA ALA A 101 0.66 16.97 -3.51
C ALA A 101 1.81 15.95 -3.48
N ARG A 102 1.80 15.01 -2.54
CA ARG A 102 2.82 13.95 -2.43
C ARG A 102 2.90 13.05 -3.66
N VAL A 103 1.75 12.72 -4.27
CA VAL A 103 1.71 11.93 -5.51
C VAL A 103 2.30 12.71 -6.66
N HIS A 104 1.91 13.99 -6.83
CA HIS A 104 2.44 14.84 -7.89
C HIS A 104 3.96 14.99 -7.79
N GLU A 105 4.48 15.35 -6.62
CA GLU A 105 5.92 15.50 -6.38
C GLU A 105 6.68 14.20 -6.65
N ARG A 106 6.15 13.06 -6.20
CA ARG A 106 6.75 11.75 -6.45
C ARG A 106 6.82 11.41 -7.92
N GLU A 107 5.75 11.61 -8.68
CA GLU A 107 5.71 11.30 -10.10
C GLU A 107 6.58 12.27 -10.90
N LEU A 108 6.61 13.54 -10.54
CA LEU A 108 7.51 14.52 -11.15
C LEU A 108 8.99 14.16 -10.89
N ALA A 109 9.33 13.76 -9.67
CA ALA A 109 10.70 13.32 -9.34
C ALA A 109 11.09 12.02 -10.07
N MET A 110 10.13 11.12 -10.33
CA MET A 110 10.39 9.83 -10.95
C MET A 110 10.44 9.89 -12.48
N PHE A 111 9.59 10.70 -13.10
CA PHE A 111 9.37 10.71 -14.55
C PHE A 111 9.74 12.04 -15.23
N GLY A 112 10.02 13.09 -14.45
CA GLY A 112 10.41 14.40 -14.98
C GLY A 112 9.36 15.00 -15.91
N ASP A 113 9.82 15.53 -17.04
CA ASP A 113 8.97 16.21 -18.04
C ASP A 113 7.92 15.31 -18.70
N ARG A 114 8.03 13.99 -18.58
CA ARG A 114 7.05 13.03 -19.15
C ARG A 114 5.65 13.20 -18.55
N VAL A 115 5.53 13.69 -17.32
CA VAL A 115 4.24 13.95 -16.64
C VAL A 115 3.75 15.40 -16.78
N LEU A 116 4.53 16.27 -17.42
CA LEU A 116 4.16 17.66 -17.70
C LEU A 116 3.42 17.78 -19.04
N PRO A 117 2.73 18.93 -19.31
CA PRO A 117 2.02 19.16 -20.57
C PRO A 117 2.93 18.91 -21.78
N GLY A 118 2.48 18.03 -22.68
CA GLY A 118 3.23 17.60 -23.85
C GLY A 118 4.07 16.33 -23.66
N GLY A 119 4.21 15.83 -22.42
CA GLY A 119 4.87 14.55 -22.15
C GLY A 119 3.95 13.36 -22.42
N ASP A 120 4.55 12.21 -22.71
CA ASP A 120 3.87 10.96 -23.07
C ASP A 120 3.08 10.32 -21.90
N MET A 121 3.37 10.70 -20.67
CA MET A 121 2.66 10.26 -19.46
C MET A 121 1.70 11.31 -18.90
N PHE A 122 1.58 12.50 -19.51
CA PHE A 122 0.77 13.60 -18.97
C PHE A 122 -0.70 13.21 -18.73
N GLU A 123 -1.36 12.61 -19.71
CA GLU A 123 -2.77 12.22 -19.56
C GLU A 123 -2.96 11.12 -18.49
N ALA A 124 -2.03 10.17 -18.38
CA ALA A 124 -2.07 9.15 -17.35
C ALA A 124 -1.89 9.76 -15.96
N HIS A 125 -0.95 10.70 -15.81
CA HIS A 125 -0.74 11.46 -14.59
C HIS A 125 -1.99 12.25 -14.19
N GLN A 126 -2.61 12.98 -15.13
CA GLN A 126 -3.83 13.76 -14.85
C GLN A 126 -4.98 12.86 -14.37
N ARG A 127 -5.21 11.71 -15.01
CA ARG A 127 -6.23 10.73 -14.55
C ARG A 127 -5.94 10.24 -13.14
N PHE A 128 -4.69 9.88 -12.85
CA PHE A 128 -4.29 9.42 -11.53
C PHE A 128 -4.46 10.49 -10.45
N MET A 129 -4.12 11.75 -10.76
CA MET A 129 -4.37 12.88 -9.86
C MET A 129 -5.86 13.10 -9.59
N GLN A 130 -6.73 12.94 -10.59
CA GLN A 130 -8.18 13.02 -10.41
C GLN A 130 -8.70 11.89 -9.52
N GLU A 131 -8.20 10.66 -9.68
CA GLU A 131 -8.54 9.52 -8.82
C GLU A 131 -8.11 9.77 -7.37
N CYS A 132 -6.89 10.29 -7.15
CA CYS A 132 -6.40 10.66 -5.83
C CYS A 132 -7.27 11.73 -5.16
N ALA A 133 -7.65 12.77 -5.90
CA ALA A 133 -8.49 13.87 -5.42
C ALA A 133 -9.96 13.47 -5.19
N SER A 134 -10.41 12.40 -5.83
CA SER A 134 -11.80 11.93 -5.72
C SER A 134 -11.98 10.82 -4.69
N TYR A 135 -10.90 10.29 -4.12
CA TYR A 135 -10.95 9.14 -3.22
C TYR A 135 -11.87 9.35 -2.00
N ASP A 136 -11.85 10.54 -1.40
CA ASP A 136 -12.60 10.86 -0.18
C ASP A 136 -13.91 11.61 -0.43
N LYS A 137 -14.25 11.91 -1.70
CA LYS A 137 -15.48 12.65 -2.02
C LYS A 137 -16.70 11.78 -1.80
N ASP A 138 -17.67 12.31 -1.08
CA ASP A 138 -18.92 11.60 -0.75
C ASP A 138 -19.84 11.41 -1.97
N ASP A 139 -19.74 12.30 -2.97
CA ASP A 139 -20.49 12.26 -4.22
C ASP A 139 -19.82 11.39 -5.30
N TYR A 140 -18.63 10.86 -5.03
CA TYR A 140 -17.89 9.99 -5.93
C TYR A 140 -17.76 8.58 -5.33
N ASP A 141 -18.37 7.60 -5.99
CA ASP A 141 -18.22 6.18 -5.60
C ASP A 141 -16.84 5.67 -6.01
N SER A 142 -15.83 5.99 -5.20
CA SER A 142 -14.45 5.56 -5.44
C SER A 142 -14.36 4.03 -5.30
N PRO A 143 -14.13 3.28 -6.37
CA PRO A 143 -13.99 1.83 -6.31
C PRO A 143 -12.87 1.39 -5.36
N MET A 144 -11.78 2.17 -5.31
CA MET A 144 -10.63 1.89 -4.45
C MET A 144 -10.97 2.12 -2.98
N ARG A 145 -11.68 3.22 -2.63
CA ARG A 145 -12.14 3.47 -1.25
C ARG A 145 -13.06 2.36 -0.78
N LYS A 146 -14.03 1.99 -1.62
CA LYS A 146 -14.96 0.90 -1.33
C LYS A 146 -14.22 -0.41 -1.05
N GLN A 147 -13.29 -0.81 -1.92
CA GLN A 147 -12.47 -1.99 -1.73
C GLN A 147 -11.67 -1.94 -0.41
N HIS A 148 -11.06 -0.80 -0.08
CA HIS A 148 -10.33 -0.65 1.18
C HIS A 148 -11.25 -0.80 2.40
N LEU A 149 -12.42 -0.17 2.41
CA LEU A 149 -13.35 -0.25 3.53
C LEU A 149 -13.96 -1.66 3.68
N GLU A 150 -14.28 -2.32 2.57
CA GLU A 150 -14.71 -3.73 2.57
C GLU A 150 -13.60 -4.63 3.12
N TRP A 151 -12.35 -4.38 2.74
CA TRP A 151 -11.22 -5.16 3.24
C TRP A 151 -10.99 -4.92 4.73
N VAL A 152 -11.06 -3.68 5.22
CA VAL A 152 -11.04 -3.36 6.66
C VAL A 152 -12.09 -4.19 7.42
N ALA A 153 -13.30 -4.29 6.89
CA ALA A 153 -14.42 -4.96 7.55
C ALA A 153 -14.29 -6.50 7.56
N THR A 154 -13.50 -7.08 6.65
CA THR A 154 -13.40 -8.54 6.45
C THR A 154 -12.08 -9.15 6.89
N LEU A 155 -11.06 -8.34 7.19
CA LEU A 155 -9.77 -8.83 7.65
C LEU A 155 -9.89 -9.62 8.96
N PRO A 156 -9.28 -10.82 9.06
CA PRO A 156 -9.39 -11.66 10.25
C PRO A 156 -8.47 -11.21 11.41
N CYS A 157 -7.66 -10.18 11.19
CA CYS A 157 -6.72 -9.66 12.18
C CYS A 157 -7.16 -8.27 12.71
N LYS A 158 -6.45 -7.78 13.73
CA LYS A 158 -6.64 -6.42 14.23
C LYS A 158 -6.28 -5.40 13.13
N VAL A 159 -7.14 -4.40 12.91
CA VAL A 159 -6.90 -3.27 12.03
C VAL A 159 -6.64 -2.01 12.86
N LEU A 160 -5.53 -1.33 12.61
CA LEU A 160 -5.24 0.00 13.12
C LEU A 160 -5.64 1.04 12.07
N HIS A 161 -6.23 2.14 12.53
CA HIS A 161 -6.47 3.32 11.70
C HIS A 161 -5.47 4.40 12.12
N LEU A 162 -4.58 4.81 11.20
CA LEU A 162 -3.54 5.80 11.46
C LEU A 162 -3.60 6.93 10.42
N ASN A 163 -3.13 8.11 10.85
CA ASN A 163 -2.97 9.26 9.96
C ASN A 163 -1.50 9.35 9.48
N GLY A 164 -1.30 9.36 8.17
CA GLY A 164 0.02 9.49 7.53
C GLY A 164 0.61 10.92 7.57
N GLU A 165 -0.08 11.85 8.23
CA GLU A 165 0.42 13.19 8.54
C GLU A 165 1.01 13.29 9.96
N ASP A 166 0.69 12.30 10.80
CA ASP A 166 1.31 12.19 12.12
C ASP A 166 2.80 11.87 12.00
N ASP A 167 3.52 12.06 13.12
CA ASP A 167 4.93 11.76 13.21
C ASP A 167 5.22 10.31 12.80
N LEU A 168 6.12 10.15 11.85
CA LEU A 168 6.44 8.86 11.23
C LEU A 168 6.97 7.84 12.24
N ALA A 169 7.85 8.28 13.17
CA ALA A 169 8.45 7.41 14.18
C ALA A 169 7.39 6.99 15.20
N LYS A 170 6.50 7.90 15.58
CA LYS A 170 5.36 7.60 16.47
C LYS A 170 4.42 6.57 15.85
N ASN A 171 4.04 6.74 14.59
CA ASN A 171 3.22 5.76 13.87
C ASN A 171 3.90 4.39 13.80
N ALA A 172 5.20 4.35 13.49
CA ALA A 172 5.96 3.09 13.47
C ALA A 172 5.96 2.41 14.85
N GLN A 173 6.16 3.17 15.93
CA GLN A 173 6.15 2.64 17.30
C GLN A 173 4.78 2.09 17.71
N ILE A 174 3.68 2.73 17.30
CA ILE A 174 2.31 2.25 17.53
C ILE A 174 2.11 0.89 16.83
N ILE A 175 2.55 0.77 15.59
CA ILE A 175 2.47 -0.47 14.81
C ILE A 175 3.25 -1.58 15.50
N ILE A 176 4.51 -1.35 15.85
CA ILE A 176 5.40 -2.35 16.46
C ILE A 176 4.84 -2.82 17.80
N SER A 177 4.39 -1.90 18.66
CA SER A 177 3.79 -2.24 19.95
C SER A 177 2.51 -3.06 19.79
N SER A 178 1.66 -2.70 18.81
CA SER A 178 0.42 -3.44 18.52
C SER A 178 0.71 -4.82 17.95
N TYR A 179 1.68 -4.95 17.04
CA TYR A 179 2.09 -6.22 16.47
C TYR A 179 2.64 -7.18 17.54
N SER A 180 3.54 -6.70 18.41
CA SER A 180 4.07 -7.49 19.52
C SER A 180 2.97 -8.01 20.43
N ALA A 181 1.94 -7.19 20.70
CA ALA A 181 0.79 -7.61 21.49
C ALA A 181 -0.10 -8.66 20.78
N CYS A 182 -0.13 -8.67 19.44
CA CYS A 182 -0.87 -9.68 18.68
C CYS A 182 -0.16 -11.03 18.72
N ILE A 183 1.14 -11.08 18.49
CA ILE A 183 1.90 -12.35 18.47
C ILE A 183 2.00 -12.99 19.87
N ASN A 184 2.14 -12.19 20.93
CA ASN A 184 2.19 -12.71 22.30
C ASN A 184 0.87 -13.35 22.78
N LYS A 185 -0.26 -13.07 22.15
CA LYS A 185 -1.57 -13.70 22.46
C LYS A 185 -1.76 -15.06 21.78
N GLN A 186 -0.92 -15.39 20.80
CA GLN A 186 -1.02 -16.64 20.03
C GLN A 186 -0.07 -17.73 20.56
N MET A 187 0.85 -17.39 21.45
CA MET A 187 1.69 -18.30 22.22
C MET A 187 1.01 -18.70 23.53
#